data_c123d3655e98c9223ad1164afca2b2ae
#
_entry.id   c123d3655e98c9223ad1164afca2b2ae
#
_cell.length_a   1.000
_cell.length_b   1.000
_cell.length_c   1.000
_cell.angle_alpha   90.00
_cell.angle_beta   90.00
_cell.angle_gamma   90.00
#
_symmetry.space_group_name_H-M   'P 1'
#
loop_
_entity.id
_entity.type
_entity.pdbx_description
1 polymer ?
#
loop_
_entity_poly.entity_id
_entity_poly.type
_entity_poly.pdbx_seq_one_letter_code
_entity_poly.pdbx_strand_id
1 'polypeptide(L)'
;MWGSTCIPRKVYQGLYPLKRHFGCAQAQHFLVFCWLLMALIRDPGKGTLKGLKPYLPPTLKYWTTVRMIRSGQWDVEAVVCDLATATLRALPPPADGVLYLIGDSTVKEKRGRKHPLGRMTRHSEHDPYTFGFEVVLLIASWEHRRVPVALALIDPSCRGHQNILFRQMLTDFVPPSWARHVVVIADAGFAANATMRLITAKHYGYVFAMPRTRKFTNGKHLRDLVQHLPKSCSYRRASSKPDGRRQDYWVFVRHATLHKLGDVTMVLSKKRRNMGPKQVKIIVTNLTGATAGTILSIYARRWGVELTIKELKSGLHLGRMQVTNDKKCVTRSVALSVLAYLLLVRLYGADEAVMQDWSLFKLKEHFIGEVAQDAVQRTERKWQHKLKQFKDVA
;
A
#
# COMPACT_ATOMS: atom_id res chain seq x y z
N MET A 1 27.81 18.59 3.41
CA MET A 1 28.03 17.13 3.48
C MET A 1 27.38 16.59 4.74
N TRP A 2 26.23 15.89 4.61
CA TRP A 2 25.43 15.43 5.74
C TRP A 2 25.73 13.94 6.03
N GLY A 3 26.92 13.63 6.45
CA GLY A 3 27.30 12.28 6.84
C GLY A 3 27.06 12.05 8.34
N SER A 4 25.81 12.01 8.79
CA SER A 4 25.54 11.50 10.14
C SER A 4 25.94 10.03 10.19
N THR A 5 26.96 9.71 10.98
CA THR A 5 27.44 8.35 11.21
C THR A 5 26.54 7.54 12.15
N CYS A 6 25.44 8.13 12.62
CA CYS A 6 24.54 7.52 13.59
C CYS A 6 23.10 7.49 13.08
N ILE A 7 22.43 6.37 13.27
CA ILE A 7 20.98 6.25 13.08
C ILE A 7 20.29 7.01 14.21
N PRO A 8 19.30 7.89 13.93
CA PRO A 8 18.54 8.56 14.96
C PRO A 8 17.88 7.55 15.92
N ARG A 9 17.88 7.87 17.22
CA ARG A 9 17.35 6.96 18.27
C ARG A 9 15.90 6.51 17.96
N LYS A 10 15.05 7.44 17.55
CA LYS A 10 13.63 7.19 17.20
C LYS A 10 13.51 6.17 16.07
N VAL A 11 14.33 6.31 15.00
CA VAL A 11 14.37 5.36 13.87
C VAL A 11 14.86 3.99 14.32
N TYR A 12 15.96 3.95 15.07
CA TYR A 12 16.51 2.70 15.57
C TYR A 12 15.52 1.95 16.47
N GLN A 13 14.91 2.64 17.42
CA GLN A 13 13.89 2.05 18.31
C GLN A 13 12.67 1.56 17.53
N GLY A 14 12.20 2.33 16.53
CA GLY A 14 11.09 1.93 15.68
C GLY A 14 11.34 0.66 14.86
N LEU A 15 12.60 0.44 14.45
CA LEU A 15 12.99 -0.70 13.62
C LEU A 15 13.60 -1.86 14.43
N TYR A 16 14.01 -1.64 15.68
CA TYR A 16 14.75 -2.62 16.49
C TYR A 16 14.05 -4.00 16.61
N PRO A 17 12.72 -4.08 16.77
CA PRO A 17 12.03 -5.37 16.81
C PRO A 17 12.25 -6.24 15.56
N LEU A 18 12.53 -5.60 14.42
CA LEU A 18 12.81 -6.31 13.16
C LEU A 18 14.19 -6.96 13.10
N LYS A 19 15.11 -6.60 14.02
CA LYS A 19 16.47 -7.14 14.07
C LYS A 19 16.50 -8.67 14.11
N ARG A 20 15.51 -9.29 14.73
CA ARG A 20 15.36 -10.77 14.81
C ARG A 20 15.32 -11.45 13.45
N HIS A 21 14.86 -10.76 12.38
CA HIS A 21 14.79 -11.30 11.03
C HIS A 21 16.12 -11.28 10.27
N PHE A 22 17.16 -10.68 10.86
CA PHE A 22 18.46 -10.51 10.21
C PHE A 22 19.55 -11.45 10.75
N GLY A 23 19.25 -12.46 11.54
CA GLY A 23 20.19 -13.45 12.05
C GLY A 23 21.42 -12.89 12.80
N CYS A 24 22.00 -13.65 13.73
CA CYS A 24 23.16 -13.18 14.53
C CYS A 24 24.41 -12.89 13.69
N ALA A 25 24.70 -13.70 12.68
CA ALA A 25 25.84 -13.52 11.77
C ALA A 25 25.68 -12.30 10.83
N GLN A 26 24.50 -11.68 10.79
CA GLN A 26 24.17 -10.59 9.87
C GLN A 26 23.71 -9.32 10.60
N ALA A 27 24.13 -9.11 11.84
CA ALA A 27 23.81 -7.89 12.60
C ALA A 27 24.16 -6.60 11.82
N GLN A 28 25.20 -6.64 11.02
CA GLN A 28 25.57 -5.54 10.11
C GLN A 28 24.50 -5.31 9.03
N HIS A 29 23.80 -6.36 8.54
CA HIS A 29 22.76 -6.22 7.54
C HIS A 29 21.56 -5.46 8.08
N PHE A 30 21.22 -5.61 9.36
CA PHE A 30 20.16 -4.81 9.99
C PHE A 30 20.52 -3.31 10.01
N LEU A 31 21.77 -2.96 10.34
CA LEU A 31 22.20 -1.55 10.29
C LEU A 31 22.17 -1.00 8.86
N VAL A 32 22.64 -1.79 7.88
CA VAL A 32 22.55 -1.43 6.45
C VAL A 32 21.11 -1.24 6.01
N PHE A 33 20.19 -2.09 6.47
CA PHE A 33 18.77 -1.98 6.24
C PHE A 33 18.21 -0.65 6.76
N CYS A 34 18.50 -0.29 8.02
CA CYS A 34 18.08 0.98 8.59
C CYS A 34 18.62 2.17 7.77
N TRP A 35 19.88 2.14 7.36
CA TRP A 35 20.48 3.19 6.52
C TRP A 35 19.84 3.28 5.14
N LEU A 36 19.51 2.15 4.52
CA LEU A 36 18.82 2.14 3.22
C LEU A 36 17.43 2.73 3.28
N LEU A 37 16.66 2.45 4.34
CA LEU A 37 15.34 3.06 4.53
C LEU A 37 15.47 4.59 4.69
N MET A 38 16.39 5.05 5.53
CA MET A 38 16.65 6.49 5.72
C MET A 38 17.12 7.16 4.41
N ALA A 39 17.99 6.50 3.66
CA ALA A 39 18.47 7.01 2.38
C ALA A 39 17.36 7.12 1.34
N LEU A 40 16.45 6.14 1.27
CA LEU A 40 15.25 6.19 0.41
C LEU A 40 14.32 7.35 0.77
N ILE A 41 14.11 7.58 2.07
CA ILE A 41 13.28 8.69 2.54
C ILE A 41 13.92 10.03 2.15
N ARG A 42 15.23 10.16 2.24
CA ARG A 42 15.98 11.40 1.96
C ARG A 42 16.23 11.64 0.48
N ASP A 43 16.20 10.61 -0.36
CA ASP A 43 16.49 10.75 -1.79
C ASP A 43 15.39 11.58 -2.50
N PRO A 44 15.75 12.65 -3.21
CA PRO A 44 14.78 13.49 -3.91
C PRO A 44 14.32 12.92 -5.26
N GLY A 45 14.99 11.90 -5.84
CA GLY A 45 14.53 11.51 -7.16
C GLY A 45 15.17 10.35 -7.89
N LYS A 46 16.29 9.80 -7.45
CA LYS A 46 17.01 8.75 -8.22
C LYS A 46 16.55 7.33 -7.90
N GLY A 47 16.37 6.98 -6.63
CA GLY A 47 15.90 5.67 -6.17
C GLY A 47 16.78 4.48 -6.58
N THR A 48 17.98 4.72 -7.10
CA THR A 48 18.94 3.67 -7.43
C THR A 48 19.97 3.52 -6.31
N LEU A 49 20.53 2.34 -6.12
CA LEU A 49 21.57 2.15 -5.08
C LEU A 49 22.74 3.13 -5.22
N LYS A 50 23.16 3.43 -6.45
CA LYS A 50 24.18 4.44 -6.72
C LYS A 50 23.71 5.85 -6.35
N GLY A 51 22.45 6.17 -6.62
CA GLY A 51 21.82 7.45 -6.27
C GLY A 51 21.65 7.65 -4.77
N LEU A 52 21.51 6.56 -3.99
CA LEU A 52 21.40 6.61 -2.53
C LEU A 52 22.73 6.86 -1.81
N LYS A 53 23.88 6.65 -2.49
CA LYS A 53 25.22 6.78 -1.88
C LYS A 53 25.43 8.08 -1.10
N PRO A 54 25.02 9.27 -1.56
CA PRO A 54 25.19 10.53 -0.81
C PRO A 54 24.48 10.58 0.54
N TYR A 55 23.44 9.73 0.74
CA TYR A 55 22.61 9.68 1.95
C TYR A 55 23.00 8.55 2.90
N LEU A 56 24.01 7.76 2.53
CA LEU A 56 24.57 6.68 3.34
C LEU A 56 25.82 7.16 4.08
N PRO A 57 26.19 6.53 5.23
CA PRO A 57 27.45 6.83 5.90
C PRO A 57 28.63 6.68 4.96
N PRO A 58 29.63 7.58 5.02
CA PRO A 58 30.84 7.46 4.19
C PRO A 58 31.59 6.15 4.37
N THR A 59 31.55 5.58 5.58
CA THR A 59 32.16 4.29 5.95
C THR A 59 31.44 3.09 5.35
N LEU A 60 30.16 3.25 4.92
CA LEU A 60 29.41 2.16 4.33
C LEU A 60 29.75 1.96 2.86
N LYS A 61 30.47 0.86 2.58
CA LYS A 61 30.87 0.53 1.21
C LYS A 61 29.66 0.20 0.35
N TYR A 62 29.63 0.67 -0.88
CA TYR A 62 28.57 0.41 -1.86
C TYR A 62 28.24 -1.09 -1.99
N TRP A 63 29.28 -1.93 -2.07
CA TRP A 63 29.08 -3.38 -2.20
C TRP A 63 28.42 -4.04 -0.99
N THR A 64 28.51 -3.44 0.20
CA THR A 64 27.79 -3.93 1.38
C THR A 64 26.27 -3.73 1.20
N THR A 65 25.85 -2.60 0.63
CA THR A 65 24.43 -2.36 0.31
C THR A 65 23.93 -3.30 -0.77
N VAL A 66 24.71 -3.52 -1.82
CA VAL A 66 24.40 -4.49 -2.87
C VAL A 66 24.27 -5.90 -2.29
N ARG A 67 25.21 -6.33 -1.46
CA ARG A 67 25.21 -7.66 -0.84
C ARG A 67 24.01 -7.87 0.06
N MET A 68 23.61 -6.88 0.85
CA MET A 68 22.40 -6.93 1.70
C MET A 68 21.14 -7.21 0.88
N ILE A 69 21.02 -6.65 -0.32
CA ILE A 69 19.87 -6.89 -1.19
C ILE A 69 19.99 -8.22 -1.93
N ARG A 70 21.19 -8.58 -2.42
CA ARG A 70 21.41 -9.79 -3.22
C ARG A 70 21.39 -11.07 -2.39
N SER A 71 22.16 -11.10 -1.32
CA SER A 71 22.44 -12.30 -0.52
C SER A 71 22.05 -12.20 0.95
N GLY A 72 21.40 -11.09 1.37
CA GLY A 72 20.84 -10.97 2.72
C GLY A 72 19.78 -12.04 2.95
N GLN A 73 19.89 -12.75 4.07
CA GLN A 73 18.97 -13.83 4.43
C GLN A 73 17.85 -13.31 5.35
N TRP A 74 17.18 -12.24 4.93
CA TRP A 74 16.04 -11.72 5.67
C TRP A 74 14.73 -12.02 4.92
N ASP A 75 13.72 -12.40 5.68
CA ASP A 75 12.40 -12.71 5.17
C ASP A 75 11.62 -11.39 4.96
N VAL A 76 11.34 -11.10 3.69
CA VAL A 76 10.64 -9.89 3.28
C VAL A 76 9.22 -9.85 3.84
N GLU A 77 8.50 -10.96 3.75
CA GLU A 77 7.10 -11.04 4.15
C GLU A 77 6.97 -10.87 5.66
N ALA A 78 7.80 -11.56 6.43
CA ALA A 78 7.84 -11.45 7.89
C ALA A 78 8.21 -10.03 8.34
N VAL A 79 9.21 -9.39 7.72
CA VAL A 79 9.63 -8.02 8.06
C VAL A 79 8.52 -7.01 7.76
N VAL A 80 7.84 -7.13 6.61
CA VAL A 80 6.71 -6.24 6.26
C VAL A 80 5.54 -6.47 7.20
N CYS A 81 5.17 -7.71 7.47
CA CYS A 81 4.07 -8.06 8.37
C CYS A 81 4.31 -7.52 9.79
N ASP A 82 5.51 -7.71 10.33
CA ASP A 82 5.86 -7.25 11.68
C ASP A 82 5.86 -5.73 11.79
N LEU A 83 6.44 -5.01 10.82
CA LEU A 83 6.43 -3.56 10.84
C LEU A 83 5.03 -3.00 10.65
N ALA A 84 4.23 -3.59 9.77
CA ALA A 84 2.83 -3.22 9.56
C ALA A 84 2.00 -3.45 10.82
N THR A 85 2.12 -4.63 11.45
CA THR A 85 1.42 -4.97 12.71
C THR A 85 1.81 -4.00 13.83
N ALA A 86 3.11 -3.73 13.98
CA ALA A 86 3.59 -2.78 14.97
C ALA A 86 3.09 -1.34 14.69
N THR A 87 2.94 -0.98 13.40
CA THR A 87 2.39 0.32 13.00
C THR A 87 0.90 0.40 13.32
N LEU A 88 0.11 -0.61 12.96
CA LEU A 88 -1.32 -0.68 13.25
C LEU A 88 -1.63 -0.57 14.76
N ARG A 89 -0.77 -1.17 15.60
CA ARG A 89 -0.91 -1.10 17.07
C ARG A 89 -0.54 0.26 17.65
N ALA A 90 0.34 0.99 16.99
CA ALA A 90 0.82 2.30 17.47
C ALA A 90 -0.10 3.46 17.06
N LEU A 91 -0.96 3.25 16.09
CA LEU A 91 -1.84 4.29 15.58
C LEU A 91 -3.17 4.32 16.33
N PRO A 92 -3.78 5.51 16.54
CA PRO A 92 -5.07 5.64 17.18
C PRO A 92 -6.14 4.89 16.37
N PRO A 93 -7.02 4.12 17.04
CA PRO A 93 -8.11 3.42 16.40
C PRO A 93 -9.21 4.39 15.95
N PRO A 94 -10.01 4.04 14.92
CA PRO A 94 -11.19 4.82 14.55
C PRO A 94 -12.31 4.64 15.58
N ALA A 95 -13.12 5.68 15.77
CA ALA A 95 -14.22 5.67 16.72
C ALA A 95 -15.28 4.59 16.43
N ASP A 96 -15.54 4.32 15.12
CA ASP A 96 -16.49 3.32 14.66
C ASP A 96 -15.95 1.88 14.69
N GLY A 97 -14.66 1.69 14.93
CA GLY A 97 -14.00 0.39 14.91
C GLY A 97 -14.01 -0.31 13.54
N VAL A 98 -14.18 0.43 12.44
CA VAL A 98 -14.19 -0.11 11.08
C VAL A 98 -12.81 -0.03 10.45
N LEU A 99 -12.30 -1.16 10.01
CA LEU A 99 -11.06 -1.27 9.25
C LEU A 99 -11.36 -1.61 7.79
N TYR A 100 -10.87 -0.80 6.87
CA TYR A 100 -10.96 -1.07 5.44
C TYR A 100 -9.67 -1.72 4.95
N LEU A 101 -9.79 -2.86 4.27
CA LEU A 101 -8.68 -3.51 3.57
C LEU A 101 -8.84 -3.29 2.07
N ILE A 102 -7.90 -2.57 1.48
CA ILE A 102 -7.98 -2.16 0.08
C ILE A 102 -6.91 -2.91 -0.71
N GLY A 103 -7.35 -3.71 -1.69
CA GLY A 103 -6.46 -4.44 -2.60
C GLY A 103 -6.35 -3.77 -3.94
N ASP A 104 -5.12 -3.62 -4.44
CA ASP A 104 -4.87 -3.16 -5.81
C ASP A 104 -3.51 -3.67 -6.29
N SER A 105 -3.29 -3.59 -7.61
CA SER A 105 -2.01 -3.92 -8.21
C SER A 105 -1.47 -2.75 -9.02
N THR A 106 -0.15 -2.74 -9.18
CA THR A 106 0.51 -1.72 -9.98
C THR A 106 1.64 -2.29 -10.79
N VAL A 107 1.75 -1.84 -12.04
CA VAL A 107 2.84 -2.20 -12.93
C VAL A 107 4.00 -1.24 -12.73
N LYS A 108 5.21 -1.79 -12.62
CA LYS A 108 6.45 -1.03 -12.72
C LYS A 108 7.12 -1.33 -14.05
N GLU A 109 7.12 -0.34 -14.91
CA GLU A 109 7.75 -0.41 -16.22
C GLU A 109 9.24 -0.66 -16.16
N LYS A 110 9.74 -1.46 -17.09
CA LYS A 110 11.17 -1.76 -17.31
C LYS A 110 11.52 -1.60 -18.78
N ARG A 111 12.64 -0.96 -19.06
CA ARG A 111 13.14 -0.79 -20.44
C ARG A 111 13.77 -2.07 -20.99
N GLY A 112 14.43 -2.84 -20.13
CA GLY A 112 15.08 -4.09 -20.52
C GLY A 112 14.12 -5.26 -20.47
N ARG A 113 14.03 -6.04 -21.57
CA ARG A 113 13.14 -7.21 -21.66
C ARG A 113 13.61 -8.44 -20.85
N LYS A 114 14.84 -8.43 -20.32
CA LYS A 114 15.38 -9.50 -19.47
C LYS A 114 15.11 -9.21 -18.00
N HIS A 115 13.86 -9.37 -17.55
CA HIS A 115 13.50 -9.20 -16.15
C HIS A 115 12.78 -10.47 -15.64
N PRO A 116 13.19 -11.08 -14.50
CA PRO A 116 12.69 -12.41 -14.08
C PRO A 116 11.19 -12.44 -13.80
N LEU A 117 10.59 -11.29 -13.49
CA LEU A 117 9.15 -11.13 -13.25
C LEU A 117 8.49 -10.24 -14.30
N GLY A 118 9.21 -9.95 -15.41
CA GLY A 118 8.73 -9.07 -16.46
C GLY A 118 7.72 -9.75 -17.38
N ARG A 119 6.65 -9.04 -17.71
CA ARG A 119 5.68 -9.43 -18.72
C ARG A 119 5.13 -8.21 -19.47
N MET A 120 4.57 -8.45 -20.64
CA MET A 120 3.75 -7.45 -21.31
C MET A 120 2.43 -7.34 -20.56
N THR A 121 2.13 -6.16 -20.06
CA THR A 121 0.90 -5.87 -19.31
C THR A 121 0.17 -4.70 -19.97
N ARG A 122 -1.15 -4.78 -20.04
CA ARG A 122 -1.95 -3.68 -20.56
C ARG A 122 -1.89 -2.50 -19.61
N HIS A 123 -1.43 -1.36 -20.10
CA HIS A 123 -1.44 -0.10 -19.34
C HIS A 123 -2.65 0.74 -19.76
N SER A 124 -3.25 1.49 -18.80
CA SER A 124 -4.58 2.05 -19.00
C SER A 124 -4.62 3.39 -19.72
N GLU A 125 -3.52 4.13 -19.89
CA GLU A 125 -3.66 5.55 -20.26
C GLU A 125 -2.96 6.00 -21.56
N HIS A 126 -1.80 5.50 -21.93
CA HIS A 126 -1.05 6.04 -23.08
C HIS A 126 -0.48 5.00 -24.03
N ASP A 127 -0.17 3.80 -23.55
CA ASP A 127 0.31 2.71 -24.37
C ASP A 127 -0.47 1.44 -24.02
N PRO A 128 -1.09 0.76 -24.98
CA PRO A 128 -1.92 -0.40 -24.69
C PRO A 128 -1.14 -1.54 -24.03
N TYR A 129 0.20 -1.58 -24.19
CA TYR A 129 1.03 -2.64 -23.62
C TYR A 129 2.40 -2.09 -23.18
N THR A 130 2.74 -2.34 -21.91
CA THR A 130 4.03 -1.98 -21.33
C THR A 130 4.72 -3.23 -20.79
N PHE A 131 6.03 -3.35 -21.02
CA PHE A 131 6.84 -4.38 -20.36
C PHE A 131 7.24 -3.96 -18.96
N GLY A 132 6.94 -4.81 -17.98
CA GLY A 132 7.27 -4.52 -16.59
C GLY A 132 6.91 -5.66 -15.67
N PHE A 133 7.12 -5.47 -14.36
CA PHE A 133 6.64 -6.39 -13.34
C PHE A 133 5.50 -5.76 -12.53
N GLU A 134 4.67 -6.59 -11.98
CA GLU A 134 3.46 -6.16 -11.27
C GLU A 134 3.56 -6.49 -9.78
N VAL A 135 3.18 -5.50 -8.95
CA VAL A 135 3.15 -5.59 -7.50
C VAL A 135 1.70 -5.55 -7.03
N VAL A 136 1.29 -6.52 -6.24
CA VAL A 136 0.02 -6.51 -5.50
C VAL A 136 0.27 -5.95 -4.12
N LEU A 137 -0.60 -5.04 -3.69
CA LEU A 137 -0.58 -4.43 -2.37
C LEU A 137 -1.90 -4.66 -1.65
N LEU A 138 -1.83 -4.92 -0.35
CA LEU A 138 -2.95 -4.85 0.57
C LEU A 138 -2.71 -3.71 1.54
N ILE A 139 -3.65 -2.76 1.62
CA ILE A 139 -3.54 -1.55 2.43
C ILE A 139 -4.68 -1.53 3.43
N ALA A 140 -4.34 -1.44 4.71
CA ALA A 140 -5.29 -1.13 5.77
C ALA A 140 -5.53 0.38 5.82
N SER A 141 -6.81 0.79 5.88
CA SER A 141 -7.18 2.20 5.87
C SER A 141 -8.34 2.47 6.82
N TRP A 142 -8.27 3.58 7.54
CA TRP A 142 -9.36 4.12 8.33
C TRP A 142 -9.17 5.63 8.44
N GLU A 143 -10.26 6.36 8.53
CA GLU A 143 -10.20 7.83 8.47
C GLU A 143 -9.32 8.30 7.31
N HIS A 144 -8.26 9.04 7.57
CA HIS A 144 -7.26 9.51 6.62
C HIS A 144 -5.97 8.65 6.60
N ARG A 145 -5.89 7.60 7.42
CA ARG A 145 -4.70 6.73 7.55
C ARG A 145 -4.68 5.64 6.50
N ARG A 146 -3.48 5.32 6.04
CA ARG A 146 -3.22 4.27 5.04
C ARG A 146 -1.93 3.55 5.40
N VAL A 147 -2.04 2.27 5.69
CA VAL A 147 -0.94 1.40 6.14
C VAL A 147 -0.81 0.21 5.21
N PRO A 148 0.21 0.13 4.35
CA PRO A 148 0.48 -1.09 3.59
C PRO A 148 0.75 -2.26 4.54
N VAL A 149 -0.08 -3.30 4.48
CA VAL A 149 0.01 -4.46 5.39
C VAL A 149 0.59 -5.70 4.73
N ALA A 150 0.55 -5.78 3.41
CA ALA A 150 1.19 -6.85 2.66
C ALA A 150 1.56 -6.38 1.25
N LEU A 151 2.58 -7.02 0.68
CA LEU A 151 2.98 -6.86 -0.70
C LEU A 151 3.42 -8.22 -1.29
N ALA A 152 3.17 -8.43 -2.57
CA ALA A 152 3.73 -9.55 -3.32
C ALA A 152 3.95 -9.18 -4.78
N LEU A 153 4.85 -9.90 -5.45
CA LEU A 153 5.12 -9.72 -6.87
C LEU A 153 4.47 -10.83 -7.67
N ILE A 154 3.81 -10.47 -8.76
CA ILE A 154 3.17 -11.45 -9.65
C ILE A 154 4.24 -12.23 -10.40
N ASP A 155 4.19 -13.55 -10.32
CA ASP A 155 4.95 -14.42 -11.20
C ASP A 155 4.17 -14.58 -12.52
N PRO A 156 4.71 -14.13 -13.66
CA PRO A 156 4.00 -14.20 -14.95
C PRO A 156 3.78 -15.63 -15.44
N SER A 157 4.52 -16.62 -14.94
CA SER A 157 4.32 -18.03 -15.27
C SER A 157 3.08 -18.65 -14.58
N CYS A 158 2.55 -18.01 -13.54
CA CYS A 158 1.39 -18.49 -12.79
C CYS A 158 0.11 -17.77 -13.24
N ARG A 159 -0.78 -18.49 -13.93
CA ARG A 159 -2.08 -17.95 -14.37
C ARG A 159 -2.95 -17.56 -13.18
N GLY A 160 -3.50 -16.35 -13.20
CA GLY A 160 -4.37 -15.85 -12.12
C GLY A 160 -3.66 -15.58 -10.81
N HIS A 161 -2.34 -15.47 -10.81
CA HIS A 161 -1.51 -15.29 -9.62
C HIS A 161 -1.92 -14.06 -8.79
N GLN A 162 -2.34 -12.98 -9.42
CA GLN A 162 -2.87 -11.79 -8.73
C GLN A 162 -3.96 -12.15 -7.69
N ASN A 163 -4.95 -12.93 -8.09
CA ASN A 163 -6.03 -13.35 -7.19
C ASN A 163 -5.59 -14.39 -6.14
N ILE A 164 -4.59 -15.22 -6.46
CA ILE A 164 -4.00 -16.16 -5.51
C ILE A 164 -3.28 -15.39 -4.41
N LEU A 165 -2.41 -14.47 -4.79
CA LEU A 165 -1.66 -13.61 -3.86
C LEU A 165 -2.58 -12.76 -2.98
N PHE A 166 -3.61 -12.17 -3.59
CA PHE A 166 -4.57 -11.37 -2.82
C PHE A 166 -5.32 -12.19 -1.77
N ARG A 167 -5.74 -13.42 -2.13
CA ARG A 167 -6.34 -14.33 -1.14
C ARG A 167 -5.38 -14.72 -0.03
N GLN A 168 -4.11 -15.01 -0.38
CA GLN A 168 -3.08 -15.33 0.61
C GLN A 168 -2.90 -14.17 1.60
N MET A 169 -2.74 -12.94 1.10
CA MET A 169 -2.64 -11.74 1.94
C MET A 169 -3.84 -11.58 2.87
N LEU A 170 -5.06 -11.84 2.36
CA LEU A 170 -6.27 -11.78 3.19
C LEU A 170 -6.33 -12.92 4.21
N THR A 171 -5.80 -14.10 3.89
CA THR A 171 -5.74 -15.24 4.80
C THR A 171 -4.80 -14.94 5.95
N ASP A 172 -3.62 -14.43 5.65
CA ASP A 172 -2.53 -14.19 6.62
C ASP A 172 -2.75 -12.92 7.45
N PHE A 173 -3.60 -12.01 6.95
CA PHE A 173 -3.89 -10.78 7.68
C PHE A 173 -4.65 -11.04 8.97
N VAL A 174 -4.06 -10.58 10.09
CA VAL A 174 -4.67 -10.58 11.41
C VAL A 174 -5.09 -9.16 11.74
N PRO A 175 -6.40 -8.86 11.88
CA PRO A 175 -6.87 -7.54 12.25
C PRO A 175 -6.35 -7.13 13.65
N PRO A 176 -6.09 -5.83 13.88
CA PRO A 176 -5.82 -5.35 15.23
C PRO A 176 -7.05 -5.53 16.13
N SER A 177 -6.84 -5.66 17.44
CA SER A 177 -7.89 -5.96 18.41
C SER A 177 -9.03 -4.92 18.45
N TRP A 178 -8.76 -3.69 18.07
CA TRP A 178 -9.77 -2.64 17.96
C TRP A 178 -10.70 -2.74 16.74
N ALA A 179 -10.31 -3.51 15.72
CA ALA A 179 -11.11 -3.65 14.49
C ALA A 179 -12.32 -4.56 14.73
N ARG A 180 -13.44 -3.96 15.08
CA ARG A 180 -14.73 -4.66 15.27
C ARG A 180 -15.33 -5.15 13.95
N HIS A 181 -15.12 -4.39 12.90
CA HIS A 181 -15.59 -4.69 11.55
C HIS A 181 -14.47 -4.52 10.55
N VAL A 182 -14.32 -5.50 9.65
CA VAL A 182 -13.38 -5.43 8.53
C VAL A 182 -14.15 -5.43 7.23
N VAL A 183 -13.88 -4.48 6.35
CA VAL A 183 -14.50 -4.37 5.04
C VAL A 183 -13.43 -4.38 3.94
N VAL A 184 -13.48 -5.37 3.05
CA VAL A 184 -12.53 -5.50 1.93
C VAL A 184 -13.05 -4.75 0.72
N ILE A 185 -12.22 -3.92 0.13
CA ILE A 185 -12.54 -3.11 -1.05
C ILE A 185 -11.56 -3.45 -2.17
N ALA A 186 -12.05 -3.74 -3.36
CA ALA A 186 -11.19 -3.95 -4.52
C ALA A 186 -11.93 -3.66 -5.85
N ASP A 187 -11.15 -3.63 -6.91
CA ASP A 187 -11.68 -3.49 -8.26
C ASP A 187 -12.19 -4.83 -8.84
N ALA A 188 -12.66 -4.78 -10.09
CA ALA A 188 -13.20 -5.95 -10.77
C ALA A 188 -12.15 -7.05 -11.04
N GLY A 189 -10.87 -6.71 -11.08
CA GLY A 189 -9.77 -7.66 -11.28
C GLY A 189 -9.60 -8.63 -10.11
N PHE A 190 -9.98 -8.22 -8.91
CA PHE A 190 -9.91 -9.03 -7.68
C PHE A 190 -11.24 -9.73 -7.33
N ALA A 191 -12.30 -9.49 -8.08
CA ALA A 191 -13.64 -10.00 -7.78
C ALA A 191 -13.82 -11.49 -8.15
N ALA A 192 -12.86 -12.35 -7.83
CA ALA A 192 -13.00 -13.80 -8.02
C ALA A 192 -13.93 -14.41 -6.96
N ASN A 193 -14.74 -15.42 -7.35
CA ASN A 193 -15.67 -16.10 -6.41
C ASN A 193 -14.93 -16.64 -5.19
N ALA A 194 -13.76 -17.26 -5.38
CA ALA A 194 -12.98 -17.81 -4.28
C ALA A 194 -12.54 -16.72 -3.29
N THR A 195 -12.18 -15.53 -3.79
CA THR A 195 -11.82 -14.38 -2.96
C THR A 195 -13.01 -13.90 -2.12
N MET A 196 -14.17 -13.71 -2.76
CA MET A 196 -15.35 -13.21 -2.07
C MET A 196 -15.89 -14.21 -1.06
N ARG A 197 -15.84 -15.52 -1.36
CA ARG A 197 -16.18 -16.58 -0.38
C ARG A 197 -15.24 -16.62 0.82
N LEU A 198 -13.92 -16.44 0.60
CA LEU A 198 -12.94 -16.34 1.69
C LEU A 198 -13.27 -15.16 2.61
N ILE A 199 -13.59 -13.99 2.04
CA ILE A 199 -13.94 -12.80 2.81
C ILE A 199 -15.20 -13.05 3.67
N THR A 200 -16.23 -13.67 3.09
CA THR A 200 -17.45 -14.05 3.82
C THR A 200 -17.16 -15.08 4.91
N ALA A 201 -16.33 -16.09 4.63
CA ALA A 201 -15.94 -17.11 5.63
C ALA A 201 -15.14 -16.53 6.81
N LYS A 202 -14.44 -15.41 6.58
CA LYS A 202 -13.78 -14.64 7.66
C LYS A 202 -14.74 -13.69 8.39
N HIS A 203 -16.01 -13.71 8.10
CA HIS A 203 -17.00 -12.76 8.61
C HIS A 203 -16.68 -11.29 8.29
N TYR A 204 -15.99 -11.03 7.16
CA TYR A 204 -15.70 -9.68 6.69
C TYR A 204 -16.78 -9.20 5.71
N GLY A 205 -17.01 -7.90 5.72
CA GLY A 205 -17.76 -7.25 4.64
C GLY A 205 -16.90 -7.09 3.39
N TYR A 206 -17.53 -6.92 2.24
CA TYR A 206 -16.84 -6.51 1.03
C TYR A 206 -17.65 -5.50 0.22
N VAL A 207 -16.93 -4.65 -0.52
CA VAL A 207 -17.49 -3.73 -1.51
C VAL A 207 -16.61 -3.77 -2.76
N PHE A 208 -17.05 -4.49 -3.78
CA PHE A 208 -16.24 -4.77 -4.98
C PHE A 208 -16.90 -4.23 -6.24
N ALA A 209 -16.11 -3.65 -7.15
CA ALA A 209 -16.57 -3.53 -8.53
C ALA A 209 -16.67 -4.91 -9.17
N MET A 210 -17.68 -5.10 -10.04
CA MET A 210 -17.89 -6.38 -10.70
C MET A 210 -17.68 -6.30 -12.21
N PRO A 211 -17.06 -7.36 -12.81
CA PRO A 211 -17.00 -7.47 -14.24
C PRO A 211 -18.41 -7.73 -14.81
N ARG A 212 -18.71 -7.13 -15.96
CA ARG A 212 -20.00 -7.26 -16.64
C ARG A 212 -20.30 -8.67 -17.12
N THR A 213 -19.28 -9.51 -17.24
CA THR A 213 -19.39 -10.91 -17.63
C THR A 213 -19.86 -11.83 -16.50
N ARG A 214 -20.00 -11.30 -15.26
CA ARG A 214 -20.54 -12.08 -14.14
C ARG A 214 -21.97 -12.52 -14.43
N LYS A 215 -22.32 -13.73 -13.99
CA LYS A 215 -23.65 -14.32 -14.21
C LYS A 215 -24.50 -14.28 -12.94
N PHE A 216 -25.78 -14.11 -13.14
CA PHE A 216 -26.82 -14.48 -12.17
C PHE A 216 -27.00 -16.00 -12.12
N THR A 217 -27.73 -16.51 -11.15
CA THR A 217 -28.09 -17.94 -11.05
C THR A 217 -28.88 -18.45 -12.26
N ASN A 218 -29.70 -17.58 -12.89
CA ASN A 218 -30.44 -17.90 -14.11
C ASN A 218 -29.62 -17.85 -15.41
N GLY A 219 -28.29 -17.72 -15.30
CA GLY A 219 -27.37 -17.73 -16.44
C GLY A 219 -27.19 -16.39 -17.18
N LYS A 220 -28.09 -15.40 -16.99
CA LYS A 220 -27.95 -14.06 -17.59
C LYS A 220 -26.75 -13.32 -17.05
N HIS A 221 -26.12 -12.49 -17.87
CA HIS A 221 -24.97 -11.69 -17.46
C HIS A 221 -25.37 -10.34 -16.83
N LEU A 222 -24.51 -9.77 -15.99
CA LEU A 222 -24.71 -8.43 -15.46
C LEU A 222 -24.80 -7.35 -16.54
N ARG A 223 -24.10 -7.55 -17.68
CA ARG A 223 -24.19 -6.65 -18.85
C ARG A 223 -25.62 -6.57 -19.39
N ASP A 224 -26.35 -7.69 -19.38
CA ASP A 224 -27.71 -7.76 -19.91
C ASP A 224 -28.65 -6.92 -19.05
N LEU A 225 -28.53 -6.98 -17.71
CA LEU A 225 -29.26 -6.11 -16.80
C LEU A 225 -28.97 -4.63 -17.11
N VAL A 226 -27.71 -4.24 -17.26
CA VAL A 226 -27.34 -2.84 -17.51
C VAL A 226 -27.87 -2.34 -18.85
N GLN A 227 -27.92 -3.20 -19.87
CA GLN A 227 -28.43 -2.85 -21.19
C GLN A 227 -29.97 -2.67 -21.22
N HIS A 228 -30.68 -3.49 -20.46
CA HIS A 228 -32.15 -3.48 -20.44
C HIS A 228 -32.78 -2.53 -19.41
N LEU A 229 -31.98 -1.92 -18.53
CA LEU A 229 -32.46 -0.91 -17.61
C LEU A 229 -32.89 0.35 -18.38
N PRO A 230 -34.16 0.81 -18.23
CA PRO A 230 -34.60 2.05 -18.84
C PRO A 230 -33.71 3.22 -18.45
N LYS A 231 -33.36 4.06 -19.42
CA LYS A 231 -32.36 5.12 -19.24
C LYS A 231 -32.70 6.14 -18.14
N SER A 232 -33.96 6.30 -17.78
CA SER A 232 -34.44 7.38 -16.91
C SER A 232 -35.19 6.95 -15.66
N CYS A 233 -36.01 5.88 -15.73
CA CYS A 233 -37.00 5.59 -14.68
C CYS A 233 -36.46 4.83 -13.48
N SER A 234 -35.37 4.08 -13.64
CA SER A 234 -34.87 3.16 -12.62
C SER A 234 -33.75 3.76 -11.73
N TYR A 235 -33.14 4.85 -12.14
CA TYR A 235 -32.04 5.45 -11.41
C TYR A 235 -32.51 6.59 -10.51
N ARG A 236 -32.19 6.50 -9.21
CA ARG A 236 -32.44 7.55 -8.21
C ARG A 236 -31.15 8.28 -7.86
N ARG A 237 -31.24 9.53 -7.41
CA ARG A 237 -30.10 10.30 -6.93
C ARG A 237 -29.66 9.76 -5.56
N ALA A 238 -28.39 9.47 -5.39
CA ALA A 238 -27.77 9.14 -4.12
C ALA A 238 -26.51 9.96 -3.92
N SER A 239 -26.32 10.44 -2.70
CA SER A 239 -25.11 11.19 -2.33
C SER A 239 -24.15 10.26 -1.61
N SER A 240 -22.87 10.33 -1.98
CA SER A 240 -21.78 9.77 -1.21
C SER A 240 -20.95 10.90 -0.60
N LYS A 241 -20.28 10.64 0.50
CA LYS A 241 -19.40 11.61 1.16
C LYS A 241 -18.00 11.00 1.36
N PRO A 242 -17.25 10.72 0.27
CA PRO A 242 -15.86 10.32 0.44
C PRO A 242 -15.08 11.50 1.00
N ASP A 243 -14.36 11.27 2.10
CA ASP A 243 -13.50 12.27 2.76
C ASP A 243 -14.24 13.59 3.07
N GLY A 244 -15.52 13.50 3.47
CA GLY A 244 -16.37 14.66 3.81
C GLY A 244 -16.93 15.44 2.63
N ARG A 245 -16.44 15.22 1.41
CA ARG A 245 -16.90 15.92 0.19
C ARG A 245 -18.12 15.21 -0.40
N ARG A 246 -19.21 15.96 -0.56
CA ARG A 246 -20.43 15.42 -1.18
C ARG A 246 -20.23 15.22 -2.69
N GLN A 247 -20.51 14.00 -3.15
CA GLN A 247 -20.57 13.65 -4.57
C GLN A 247 -21.87 12.92 -4.87
N ASP A 248 -22.64 13.43 -5.84
CA ASP A 248 -23.91 12.85 -6.24
C ASP A 248 -23.75 11.86 -7.39
N TYR A 249 -24.51 10.80 -7.33
CA TYR A 249 -24.59 9.73 -8.33
C TYR A 249 -26.03 9.41 -8.66
N TRP A 250 -26.26 8.87 -9.83
CA TRP A 250 -27.48 8.21 -10.21
C TRP A 250 -27.32 6.72 -10.01
N VAL A 251 -28.15 6.12 -9.15
CA VAL A 251 -28.03 4.73 -8.71
C VAL A 251 -29.30 3.94 -8.95
N PHE A 252 -29.10 2.65 -9.27
CA PHE A 252 -30.12 1.63 -9.20
C PHE A 252 -29.65 0.53 -8.26
N VAL A 253 -30.44 0.20 -7.25
CA VAL A 253 -30.13 -0.82 -6.25
C VAL A 253 -30.97 -2.07 -6.53
N ARG A 254 -30.33 -3.22 -6.45
CA ARG A 254 -30.96 -4.51 -6.61
C ARG A 254 -30.36 -5.54 -5.66
N HIS A 255 -31.23 -6.28 -4.96
CA HIS A 255 -30.85 -7.52 -4.30
C HIS A 255 -30.89 -8.64 -5.32
N ALA A 256 -29.87 -9.47 -5.38
CA ALA A 256 -29.78 -10.52 -6.40
C ALA A 256 -28.86 -11.66 -5.92
N THR A 257 -29.12 -12.85 -6.45
CA THR A 257 -28.28 -14.02 -6.23
C THR A 257 -27.35 -14.21 -7.42
N LEU A 258 -26.05 -14.10 -7.17
CA LEU A 258 -25.01 -14.30 -8.20
C LEU A 258 -24.54 -15.74 -8.21
N HIS A 259 -24.28 -16.26 -9.42
CA HIS A 259 -23.80 -17.63 -9.62
C HIS A 259 -22.51 -17.88 -8.84
N LYS A 260 -22.48 -18.95 -8.05
CA LYS A 260 -21.36 -19.37 -7.18
C LYS A 260 -20.96 -18.35 -6.09
N LEU A 261 -21.75 -17.34 -5.83
CA LEU A 261 -21.47 -16.34 -4.79
C LEU A 261 -22.57 -16.22 -3.74
N GLY A 262 -23.84 -16.41 -4.14
CA GLY A 262 -24.99 -16.24 -3.26
C GLY A 262 -25.59 -14.85 -3.34
N ASP A 263 -26.31 -14.45 -2.28
CA ASP A 263 -27.06 -13.21 -2.22
C ASP A 263 -26.15 -12.01 -1.99
N VAL A 264 -26.41 -10.97 -2.76
CA VAL A 264 -25.66 -9.71 -2.72
C VAL A 264 -26.57 -8.52 -2.89
N THR A 265 -26.18 -7.39 -2.34
CA THR A 265 -26.73 -6.10 -2.72
C THR A 265 -25.87 -5.53 -3.84
N MET A 266 -26.51 -5.18 -4.94
CA MET A 266 -25.87 -4.65 -6.14
C MET A 266 -26.29 -3.19 -6.34
N VAL A 267 -25.29 -2.31 -6.53
CA VAL A 267 -25.48 -0.90 -6.85
C VAL A 267 -24.92 -0.63 -8.24
N LEU A 268 -25.79 -0.30 -9.16
CA LEU A 268 -25.41 0.21 -10.47
C LEU A 268 -25.32 1.73 -10.36
N SER A 269 -24.17 2.32 -10.64
CA SER A 269 -23.95 3.75 -10.47
C SER A 269 -23.40 4.43 -11.71
N LYS A 270 -23.83 5.67 -11.94
CA LYS A 270 -23.32 6.57 -12.99
C LYS A 270 -23.24 8.00 -12.47
N LYS A 271 -22.29 8.78 -13.00
CA LYS A 271 -22.09 10.17 -12.55
C LYS A 271 -23.15 11.14 -13.05
N ARG A 272 -23.70 10.92 -14.24
CA ARG A 272 -24.73 11.76 -14.85
C ARG A 272 -25.91 10.90 -15.29
N ARG A 273 -27.12 11.46 -15.25
CA ARG A 273 -28.38 10.76 -15.57
C ARG A 273 -28.39 10.19 -17.00
N ASN A 274 -27.85 10.93 -17.95
CA ASN A 274 -27.85 10.58 -19.38
C ASN A 274 -26.69 9.68 -19.82
N MET A 275 -25.82 9.25 -18.89
CA MET A 275 -24.73 8.31 -19.23
C MET A 275 -25.27 6.98 -19.73
N GLY A 276 -24.67 6.48 -20.81
CA GLY A 276 -25.06 5.22 -21.43
C GLY A 276 -24.63 3.99 -20.64
N PRO A 277 -25.11 2.79 -21.07
CA PRO A 277 -24.81 1.53 -20.38
C PRO A 277 -23.32 1.25 -20.17
N LYS A 278 -22.45 1.63 -21.11
CA LYS A 278 -21.00 1.42 -21.02
C LYS A 278 -20.35 2.17 -19.86
N GLN A 279 -20.96 3.23 -19.37
CA GLN A 279 -20.43 4.09 -18.29
C GLN A 279 -20.99 3.74 -16.90
N VAL A 280 -21.88 2.76 -16.81
CA VAL A 280 -22.43 2.27 -15.54
C VAL A 280 -21.37 1.42 -14.83
N LYS A 281 -21.05 1.78 -13.59
CA LYS A 281 -20.24 0.94 -12.69
C LYS A 281 -21.15 0.01 -11.91
N ILE A 282 -20.78 -1.25 -11.83
CA ILE A 282 -21.49 -2.27 -11.04
C ILE A 282 -20.69 -2.50 -9.78
N ILE A 283 -21.28 -2.26 -8.62
CA ILE A 283 -20.68 -2.49 -7.31
C ILE A 283 -21.53 -3.53 -6.59
N VAL A 284 -20.93 -4.50 -5.95
CA VAL A 284 -21.62 -5.51 -5.14
C VAL A 284 -21.05 -5.58 -3.74
N THR A 285 -21.93 -5.94 -2.80
CA THR A 285 -21.58 -6.05 -1.38
C THR A 285 -22.41 -7.13 -0.70
N ASN A 286 -21.84 -7.73 0.36
CA ASN A 286 -22.57 -8.57 1.32
C ASN A 286 -23.02 -7.78 2.57
N LEU A 287 -22.81 -6.47 2.61
CA LEU A 287 -23.26 -5.63 3.73
C LEU A 287 -24.77 -5.49 3.70
N THR A 288 -25.43 -6.05 4.70
CA THR A 288 -26.88 -5.97 4.86
C THR A 288 -27.28 -4.59 5.40
N GLY A 289 -28.40 -4.04 4.93
CA GLY A 289 -28.94 -2.75 5.39
C GLY A 289 -28.17 -1.50 4.95
N ALA A 290 -27.03 -1.65 4.25
CA ALA A 290 -26.26 -0.51 3.79
C ALA A 290 -26.97 0.25 2.67
N THR A 291 -27.08 1.57 2.80
CA THR A 291 -27.65 2.42 1.75
C THR A 291 -26.72 2.52 0.54
N ALA A 292 -27.27 2.87 -0.63
CA ALA A 292 -26.43 3.10 -1.82
C ALA A 292 -25.36 4.18 -1.58
N GLY A 293 -25.70 5.23 -0.85
CA GLY A 293 -24.75 6.29 -0.49
C GLY A 293 -23.58 5.77 0.36
N THR A 294 -23.90 4.94 1.36
CA THR A 294 -22.89 4.27 2.21
C THR A 294 -21.98 3.36 1.38
N ILE A 295 -22.55 2.51 0.52
CA ILE A 295 -21.80 1.58 -0.35
C ILE A 295 -20.87 2.37 -1.28
N LEU A 296 -21.35 3.46 -1.88
CA LEU A 296 -20.53 4.32 -2.73
C LEU A 296 -19.42 5.04 -1.97
N SER A 297 -19.70 5.51 -0.75
CA SER A 297 -18.70 6.14 0.13
C SER A 297 -17.61 5.17 0.52
N ILE A 298 -17.98 3.93 0.87
CA ILE A 298 -17.00 2.86 1.15
C ILE A 298 -16.17 2.57 -0.11
N TYR A 299 -16.83 2.39 -1.27
CA TYR A 299 -16.10 2.10 -2.51
C TYR A 299 -15.16 3.25 -2.94
N ALA A 300 -15.50 4.49 -2.66
CA ALA A 300 -14.68 5.65 -2.97
C ALA A 300 -13.33 5.65 -2.20
N ARG A 301 -13.26 4.99 -1.02
CA ARG A 301 -11.99 4.79 -0.29
C ARG A 301 -10.95 4.00 -1.07
N ARG A 302 -11.36 3.26 -2.12
CA ARG A 302 -10.42 2.60 -3.05
C ARG A 302 -9.43 3.60 -3.66
N TRP A 303 -9.82 4.87 -3.83
CA TRP A 303 -8.90 5.91 -4.31
C TRP A 303 -7.65 6.07 -3.42
N GLY A 304 -7.77 5.77 -2.14
CA GLY A 304 -6.64 5.83 -1.20
C GLY A 304 -5.48 4.89 -1.57
N VAL A 305 -5.75 3.71 -2.19
CA VAL A 305 -4.68 2.82 -2.64
C VAL A 305 -3.96 3.38 -3.86
N GLU A 306 -4.68 4.00 -4.80
CA GLU A 306 -4.09 4.65 -5.97
C GLU A 306 -3.14 5.77 -5.54
N LEU A 307 -3.55 6.55 -4.53
CA LEU A 307 -2.72 7.60 -3.95
C LEU A 307 -1.47 7.02 -3.28
N THR A 308 -1.62 5.96 -2.47
CA THR A 308 -0.46 5.28 -1.85
C THR A 308 0.50 4.72 -2.90
N ILE A 309 -0.01 4.10 -3.96
CA ILE A 309 0.80 3.61 -5.08
C ILE A 309 1.56 4.76 -5.76
N LYS A 310 0.89 5.89 -6.00
CA LYS A 310 1.51 7.09 -6.56
C LYS A 310 2.63 7.60 -5.65
N GLU A 311 2.39 7.70 -4.36
CA GLU A 311 3.37 8.12 -3.35
C GLU A 311 4.57 7.17 -3.29
N LEU A 312 4.33 5.85 -3.28
CA LEU A 312 5.39 4.85 -3.32
C LEU A 312 6.25 4.97 -4.60
N LYS A 313 5.63 5.17 -5.76
CA LYS A 313 6.34 5.31 -7.04
C LYS A 313 7.14 6.61 -7.15
N SER A 314 6.55 7.74 -6.77
CA SER A 314 7.15 9.06 -6.93
C SER A 314 8.01 9.46 -5.73
N GLY A 315 7.56 9.21 -4.51
CA GLY A 315 8.24 9.65 -3.29
C GLY A 315 9.26 8.67 -2.71
N LEU A 316 9.06 7.35 -2.89
CA LEU A 316 9.94 6.31 -2.36
C LEU A 316 10.49 5.37 -3.45
N HIS A 317 10.34 5.75 -4.70
CA HIS A 317 11.01 5.13 -5.85
C HIS A 317 10.72 3.64 -6.03
N LEU A 318 9.49 3.18 -5.75
CA LEU A 318 9.08 1.79 -5.86
C LEU A 318 9.57 1.15 -7.16
N GLY A 319 10.40 0.10 -7.02
CA GLY A 319 10.93 -0.66 -8.14
C GLY A 319 11.93 0.07 -9.04
N ARG A 320 12.49 1.22 -8.62
CA ARG A 320 13.55 1.92 -9.39
C ARG A 320 14.94 1.33 -9.18
N MET A 321 15.18 0.61 -8.10
CA MET A 321 16.47 -0.06 -7.89
C MET A 321 16.72 -1.05 -9.02
N GLN A 322 17.85 -0.88 -9.69
CA GLN A 322 18.35 -1.84 -10.68
C GLN A 322 19.15 -2.90 -9.92
N VAL A 323 18.48 -3.95 -9.51
CA VAL A 323 19.09 -5.11 -8.90
C VAL A 323 19.06 -6.27 -9.89
N THR A 324 19.87 -7.29 -9.65
CA THR A 324 20.11 -8.43 -10.54
C THR A 324 18.83 -9.15 -10.97
N ASN A 325 18.96 -10.07 -11.92
CA ASN A 325 17.88 -10.91 -12.49
C ASN A 325 17.30 -11.95 -11.50
N ASP A 326 17.57 -11.85 -10.21
CA ASP A 326 17.02 -12.74 -9.18
C ASP A 326 15.69 -12.18 -8.61
N LYS A 327 14.65 -13.03 -8.60
CA LYS A 327 13.32 -12.70 -8.07
C LYS A 327 13.38 -12.19 -6.61
N LYS A 328 14.22 -12.83 -5.76
CA LYS A 328 14.38 -12.44 -4.35
C LYS A 328 14.95 -11.02 -4.21
N CYS A 329 15.94 -10.68 -5.06
CA CYS A 329 16.50 -9.33 -5.07
C CYS A 329 15.47 -8.28 -5.48
N VAL A 330 14.66 -8.57 -6.49
CA VAL A 330 13.58 -7.67 -6.92
C VAL A 330 12.59 -7.47 -5.78
N THR A 331 12.14 -8.55 -5.13
CA THR A 331 11.20 -8.50 -4.00
C THR A 331 11.76 -7.65 -2.86
N ARG A 332 13.01 -7.87 -2.44
CA ARG A 332 13.67 -7.06 -1.40
C ARG A 332 13.73 -5.59 -1.77
N SER A 333 14.10 -5.27 -3.01
CA SER A 333 14.20 -3.88 -3.47
C SER A 333 12.86 -3.15 -3.48
N VAL A 334 11.78 -3.85 -3.83
CA VAL A 334 10.41 -3.32 -3.79
C VAL A 334 9.95 -3.14 -2.34
N ALA A 335 10.22 -4.13 -1.50
CA ALA A 335 9.86 -4.08 -0.08
C ALA A 335 10.50 -2.91 0.66
N LEU A 336 11.74 -2.53 0.35
CA LEU A 336 12.40 -1.38 0.97
C LEU A 336 11.59 -0.08 0.81
N SER A 337 10.94 0.14 -0.33
CA SER A 337 10.08 1.31 -0.53
C SER A 337 8.83 1.26 0.35
N VAL A 338 8.21 0.08 0.48
CA VAL A 338 7.04 -0.11 1.34
C VAL A 338 7.42 0.03 2.82
N LEU A 339 8.57 -0.52 3.22
CA LEU A 339 9.09 -0.43 4.59
C LEU A 339 9.49 1.00 4.96
N ALA A 340 10.03 1.78 4.02
CA ALA A 340 10.29 3.21 4.22
C ALA A 340 8.98 4.00 4.42
N TYR A 341 7.93 3.66 3.69
CA TYR A 341 6.59 4.23 3.89
C TYR A 341 6.05 3.88 5.27
N LEU A 342 6.10 2.59 5.64
CA LEU A 342 5.66 2.11 6.95
C LEU A 342 6.42 2.78 8.10
N LEU A 343 7.74 2.97 7.95
CA LEU A 343 8.55 3.68 8.94
C LEU A 343 8.04 5.10 9.15
N LEU A 344 7.79 5.86 8.09
CA LEU A 344 7.27 7.22 8.19
C LEU A 344 5.90 7.26 8.88
N VAL A 345 4.97 6.40 8.48
CA VAL A 345 3.64 6.31 9.10
C VAL A 345 3.74 5.88 10.56
N ARG A 346 4.65 4.96 10.91
CA ARG A 346 4.88 4.57 12.31
C ARG A 346 5.43 5.70 13.17
N LEU A 347 6.33 6.51 12.63
CA LEU A 347 6.97 7.60 13.37
C LEU A 347 6.03 8.78 13.62
N TYR A 348 5.15 9.07 12.68
CA TYR A 348 4.35 10.30 12.67
C TYR A 348 2.84 10.08 12.62
N GLY A 349 2.38 8.89 12.31
CA GLY A 349 0.96 8.61 12.08
C GLY A 349 0.06 8.71 13.32
N ALA A 350 0.63 8.80 14.53
CA ALA A 350 -0.11 9.06 15.77
C ALA A 350 -0.23 10.55 16.09
N ASP A 351 0.53 11.42 15.41
CA ASP A 351 0.49 12.86 15.60
C ASP A 351 -0.60 13.47 14.70
N GLU A 352 -1.73 13.85 15.31
CA GLU A 352 -2.89 14.40 14.58
C GLU A 352 -2.56 15.71 13.88
N ALA A 353 -1.68 16.56 14.45
CA ALA A 353 -1.28 17.82 13.82
C ALA A 353 -0.51 17.57 12.51
N VAL A 354 0.35 16.54 12.50
CA VAL A 354 1.09 16.13 11.31
C VAL A 354 0.16 15.44 10.30
N MET A 355 -0.86 14.71 10.79
CA MET A 355 -1.72 13.86 9.96
C MET A 355 -2.95 14.57 9.39
N GLN A 356 -3.32 15.75 9.86
CA GLN A 356 -4.52 16.46 9.42
C GLN A 356 -4.56 16.69 7.90
N ASP A 357 -3.43 17.10 7.31
CA ASP A 357 -3.25 17.32 5.87
C ASP A 357 -2.05 16.54 5.33
N TRP A 358 -1.85 15.33 5.82
CA TRP A 358 -0.66 14.60 5.49
C TRP A 358 -0.60 14.14 4.03
N SER A 359 0.62 14.12 3.54
CA SER A 359 1.03 13.37 2.37
C SER A 359 2.38 12.72 2.68
N LEU A 360 2.74 11.70 1.92
CA LEU A 360 4.07 11.11 2.07
C LEU A 360 5.19 12.17 1.97
N PHE A 361 5.02 13.18 1.11
CA PHE A 361 6.01 14.24 0.92
C PHE A 361 6.18 15.10 2.18
N LYS A 362 5.07 15.49 2.83
CA LYS A 362 5.11 16.21 4.11
C LYS A 362 5.79 15.37 5.21
N LEU A 363 5.49 14.07 5.29
CA LEU A 363 6.18 13.17 6.24
C LEU A 363 7.67 13.06 5.95
N LYS A 364 8.08 13.03 4.68
CA LYS A 364 9.49 13.03 4.30
C LYS A 364 10.19 14.32 4.72
N GLU A 365 9.58 15.47 4.47
CA GLU A 365 10.12 16.79 4.86
C GLU A 365 10.28 16.87 6.38
N HIS A 366 9.28 16.45 7.13
CA HIS A 366 9.33 16.40 8.58
C HIS A 366 10.47 15.50 9.08
N PHE A 367 10.58 14.29 8.52
CA PHE A 367 11.67 13.36 8.82
C PHE A 367 13.05 13.95 8.51
N ILE A 368 13.21 14.60 7.36
CA ILE A 368 14.49 15.21 6.94
C ILE A 368 14.86 16.33 7.92
N GLY A 369 13.91 17.17 8.32
CA GLY A 369 14.10 18.24 9.30
C GLY A 369 14.56 17.70 10.66
N GLU A 370 13.86 16.69 11.21
CA GLU A 370 14.25 16.05 12.48
C GLU A 370 15.65 15.42 12.43
N VAL A 371 15.98 14.71 11.35
CA VAL A 371 17.31 14.10 11.19
C VAL A 371 18.40 15.17 11.11
N ALA A 372 18.14 16.30 10.48
CA ALA A 372 19.06 17.42 10.42
C ALA A 372 19.28 18.05 11.81
N GLN A 373 18.21 18.31 12.56
CA GLN A 373 18.27 18.84 13.92
C GLN A 373 19.02 17.92 14.88
N ASP A 374 18.74 16.60 14.84
CA ASP A 374 19.44 15.60 15.65
C ASP A 374 20.96 15.59 15.33
N ALA A 375 21.34 15.76 14.07
CA ALA A 375 22.76 15.84 13.67
C ALA A 375 23.45 17.10 14.24
N VAL A 376 22.79 18.26 14.22
CA VAL A 376 23.30 19.51 14.79
C VAL A 376 23.50 19.36 16.29
N GLN A 377 22.46 18.94 17.03
CA GLN A 377 22.55 18.75 18.48
C GLN A 377 23.65 17.78 18.92
N ARG A 378 23.88 16.71 18.18
CA ARG A 378 24.99 15.77 18.47
C ARG A 378 26.35 16.42 18.24
N THR A 379 26.48 17.26 17.24
CA THR A 379 27.72 17.99 16.96
C THR A 379 27.99 18.98 18.07
N GLU A 380 27.01 19.73 18.52
CA GLU A 380 27.12 20.67 19.64
C GLU A 380 27.54 19.98 20.95
N ARG A 381 26.88 18.83 21.29
CA ARG A 381 27.28 18.04 22.47
C ARG A 381 28.73 17.56 22.40
N LYS A 382 29.19 17.12 21.23
CA LYS A 382 30.60 16.71 21.04
C LYS A 382 31.55 17.88 21.25
N TRP A 383 31.23 19.05 20.74
CA TRP A 383 32.02 20.26 20.95
C TRP A 383 32.04 20.69 22.42
N GLN A 384 30.90 20.70 23.09
CA GLN A 384 30.83 21.01 24.53
C GLN A 384 31.64 20.04 25.38
N HIS A 385 31.59 18.73 25.04
CA HIS A 385 32.40 17.73 25.74
C HIS A 385 33.92 17.96 25.52
N LYS A 386 34.34 18.28 24.31
CA LYS A 386 35.71 18.62 24.02
C LYS A 386 36.17 19.89 24.76
N LEU A 387 35.34 20.92 24.78
CA LEU A 387 35.65 22.17 25.49
C LEU A 387 35.79 21.96 27.01
N LYS A 388 34.97 21.06 27.61
CA LYS A 388 35.18 20.67 29.02
C LYS A 388 36.52 20.00 29.24
N GLN A 389 36.87 19.02 28.39
CA GLN A 389 38.17 18.34 28.48
C GLN A 389 39.35 19.31 28.36
N PHE A 390 39.25 20.34 27.52
CA PHE A 390 40.28 21.37 27.42
C PHE A 390 40.35 22.27 28.67
N LYS A 391 39.23 22.55 29.34
CA LYS A 391 39.19 23.34 30.57
C LYS A 391 39.71 22.56 31.81
N ASP A 392 39.57 21.24 31.79
CA ASP A 392 40.03 20.36 32.89
C ASP A 392 41.54 20.05 32.77
N VAL A 393 42.19 20.42 31.67
CA VAL A 393 43.65 20.22 31.44
C VAL A 393 44.42 21.55 31.50
N ALA A 394 43.77 22.70 31.50
CA ALA A 394 44.33 24.03 31.67
C ALA A 394 44.19 24.48 33.14
#